data_b0905b43d37e459493ff969f8c18d432
#
_entry.id   b0905b43d37e459493ff969f8c18d432
#
_cell.length_a   1.000
_cell.length_b   1.000
_cell.length_c   1.000
_cell.angle_alpha   90.00
_cell.angle_beta   90.00
_cell.angle_gamma   90.00
#
_symmetry.space_group_name_H-M   'P 1'
#
loop_
_entity.id
_entity.type
_entity.pdbx_description
1 polymer ?
#
loop_
_entity_poly.entity_id
_entity_poly.type
_entity_poly.pdbx_seq_one_letter_code
_entity_poly.pdbx_strand_id
1 'polypeptide(L)'
;IFFVYLMGLQVGPSFFNSFKHEGVHLNVLTVVSVLVSIAVTIALFFMLGGTITLPQILGVHFGAVTNTPGLGATQEALDVMGYQGESIAVAYACAYPLGVVATILSLIALRYLFSVDLKEEDKRLLDEESAANTAPIYFQLELQNTRLEGITIHEARRLVGRSFICSRVLHEGTISS
;
A
#
# COMPACT_ATOMS: atom_id res chain seq x y z
N ILE A 1 -2.47 12.38 10.00
CA ILE A 1 -1.15 12.89 9.58
C ILE A 1 -0.05 11.88 9.91
N PHE A 2 0.09 11.42 11.17
CA PHE A 2 1.15 10.49 11.59
C PHE A 2 1.13 9.15 10.81
N PHE A 3 -0.03 8.58 10.59
CA PHE A 3 -0.21 7.36 9.78
C PHE A 3 0.29 7.56 8.33
N VAL A 4 -0.10 8.65 7.68
CA VAL A 4 0.33 8.96 6.30
C VAL A 4 1.84 9.16 6.22
N TYR A 5 2.44 9.81 7.23
CA TYR A 5 3.88 10.00 7.33
C TYR A 5 4.63 8.66 7.44
N LEU A 6 4.18 7.76 8.31
CA LEU A 6 4.78 6.43 8.47
C LEU A 6 4.68 5.60 7.18
N MET A 7 3.52 5.63 6.52
CA MET A 7 3.33 4.97 5.22
C MET A 7 4.27 5.55 4.16
N GLY A 8 4.45 6.87 4.13
CA GLY A 8 5.39 7.55 3.24
C GLY A 8 6.84 7.13 3.47
N LEU A 9 7.27 6.97 4.72
CA LEU A 9 8.61 6.48 5.05
C LEU A 9 8.82 5.03 4.63
N GLN A 10 7.81 4.18 4.77
CA GLN A 10 7.89 2.77 4.40
C GLN A 10 7.91 2.56 2.89
N VAL A 11 7.06 3.28 2.15
CA VAL A 11 6.87 3.10 0.72
C VAL A 11 7.84 3.95 -0.11
N GLY A 12 8.30 5.10 0.44
CA GLY A 12 9.12 6.07 -0.26
C GLY A 12 10.35 5.51 -0.98
N PRO A 13 11.19 4.68 -0.34
CA PRO A 13 12.37 4.11 -0.98
C PRO A 13 12.08 3.21 -2.18
N SER A 14 10.97 2.44 -2.13
CA SER A 14 10.56 1.54 -3.20
C SER A 14 9.75 2.25 -4.29
N PHE A 15 9.15 3.39 -4.00
CA PHE A 15 8.32 4.15 -4.91
C PHE A 15 9.05 4.54 -6.21
N PHE A 16 10.23 5.15 -6.08
CA PHE A 16 11.03 5.54 -7.24
C PHE A 16 11.57 4.35 -8.05
N ASN A 17 11.80 3.22 -7.39
CA ASN A 17 12.25 2.01 -8.07
C ASN A 17 11.11 1.35 -8.86
N SER A 18 9.90 1.41 -8.34
CA SER A 18 8.68 0.94 -9.00
C SER A 18 8.38 1.71 -10.30
N PHE A 19 8.76 2.99 -10.39
CA PHE A 19 8.61 3.78 -11.61
C PHE A 19 9.53 3.34 -12.75
N LYS A 20 10.65 2.62 -12.47
CA LYS A 20 11.69 2.37 -13.48
C LYS A 20 11.51 1.08 -14.28
N HIS A 21 10.88 0.04 -13.74
CA HIS A 21 10.90 -1.28 -14.37
C HIS A 21 9.54 -1.88 -14.71
N GLU A 22 8.61 -2.04 -13.78
CA GLU A 22 7.32 -2.68 -14.05
C GLU A 22 6.11 -1.85 -13.62
N GLY A 23 6.33 -0.85 -12.79
CA GLY A 23 5.27 -0.03 -12.19
C GLY A 23 4.64 1.01 -13.13
N VAL A 24 5.24 1.30 -14.30
CA VAL A 24 4.71 2.34 -15.22
C VAL A 24 3.28 2.01 -15.66
N HIS A 25 3.02 0.75 -16.01
CA HIS A 25 1.68 0.32 -16.45
C HIS A 25 0.64 0.46 -15.34
N LEU A 26 0.98 0.04 -14.12
CA LEU A 26 0.10 0.17 -12.96
C LEU A 26 -0.12 1.64 -12.57
N ASN A 27 0.93 2.46 -12.63
CA ASN A 27 0.83 3.88 -12.35
C ASN A 27 -0.06 4.61 -13.39
N VAL A 28 0.11 4.32 -14.67
CA VAL A 28 -0.76 4.85 -15.73
C VAL A 28 -2.20 4.41 -15.52
N LEU A 29 -2.45 3.14 -15.21
CA LEU A 29 -3.78 2.62 -14.94
C LEU A 29 -4.42 3.33 -13.73
N THR A 30 -3.65 3.56 -12.66
CA THR A 30 -4.11 4.29 -11.48
C THR A 30 -4.48 5.73 -11.82
N VAL A 31 -3.63 6.45 -12.58
CA VAL A 31 -3.92 7.83 -13.01
C VAL A 31 -5.18 7.87 -13.86
N VAL A 32 -5.31 6.97 -14.83
CA VAL A 32 -6.51 6.88 -15.68
C VAL A 32 -7.75 6.59 -14.83
N SER A 33 -7.68 5.66 -13.90
CA SER A 33 -8.78 5.34 -12.97
C SER A 33 -9.25 6.56 -12.17
N VAL A 34 -8.30 7.33 -11.63
CA VAL A 34 -8.59 8.55 -10.87
C VAL A 34 -9.25 9.60 -11.77
N LEU A 35 -8.71 9.82 -12.97
CA LEU A 35 -9.28 10.79 -13.93
C LEU A 35 -10.68 10.39 -14.37
N VAL A 36 -10.93 9.11 -14.64
CA VAL A 36 -12.26 8.59 -14.98
C VAL A 36 -13.23 8.79 -13.81
N SER A 37 -12.81 8.50 -12.59
CA SER A 37 -13.63 8.70 -11.39
C SER A 37 -14.03 10.18 -11.20
N ILE A 38 -13.10 11.10 -11.40
CA ILE A 38 -13.39 12.55 -11.37
C ILE A 38 -14.34 12.93 -12.50
N ALA A 39 -14.10 12.47 -13.73
CA ALA A 39 -14.96 12.77 -14.88
C ALA A 39 -16.40 12.28 -14.66
N VAL A 40 -16.58 11.07 -14.12
CA VAL A 40 -17.90 10.55 -13.75
C VAL A 40 -18.57 11.42 -12.70
N THR A 41 -17.84 11.87 -11.67
CA THR A 41 -18.38 12.75 -10.63
C THR A 41 -18.86 14.09 -11.20
N ILE A 42 -18.08 14.68 -12.10
CA ILE A 42 -18.43 15.92 -12.80
C ILE A 42 -19.67 15.71 -13.68
N ALA A 43 -19.71 14.62 -14.44
CA ALA A 43 -20.84 14.28 -15.29
C ALA A 43 -22.13 14.13 -14.47
N LEU A 44 -22.07 13.41 -13.34
CA LEU A 44 -23.19 13.23 -12.43
C LEU A 44 -23.65 14.55 -11.83
N PHE A 45 -22.73 15.44 -11.46
CA PHE A 45 -23.07 16.78 -10.96
C PHE A 45 -23.90 17.57 -11.96
N PHE A 46 -23.49 17.58 -13.23
CA PHE A 46 -24.25 18.27 -14.29
C PHE A 46 -25.58 17.59 -14.62
N MET A 47 -25.62 16.25 -14.61
CA MET A 47 -26.84 15.48 -14.86
C MET A 47 -27.92 15.72 -13.78
N LEU A 48 -27.50 15.87 -12.51
CA LEU A 48 -28.41 16.12 -11.39
C LEU A 48 -28.94 17.56 -11.31
N GLY A 49 -28.42 18.45 -12.17
CA GLY A 49 -29.03 19.73 -12.49
C GLY A 49 -29.36 20.66 -11.30
N GLY A 50 -28.47 20.70 -10.28
CA GLY A 50 -28.66 21.56 -9.10
C GLY A 50 -29.45 20.93 -7.95
N THR A 51 -29.86 19.66 -8.06
CA THR A 51 -30.47 18.90 -6.95
C THR A 51 -29.46 18.64 -5.82
N ILE A 52 -28.19 18.57 -6.16
CA ILE A 52 -27.05 18.26 -5.24
C ILE A 52 -26.05 19.41 -5.34
N THR A 53 -25.58 19.90 -4.20
CA THR A 53 -24.53 20.93 -4.13
C THR A 53 -23.17 20.37 -4.45
N LEU A 54 -22.23 21.22 -4.85
CA LEU A 54 -20.86 20.80 -5.12
C LEU A 54 -20.19 20.12 -3.91
N PRO A 55 -20.29 20.62 -2.67
CA PRO A 55 -19.77 19.91 -1.51
C PRO A 55 -20.39 18.54 -1.27
N GLN A 56 -21.70 18.39 -1.50
CA GLN A 56 -22.37 17.11 -1.34
C GLN A 56 -21.86 16.06 -2.35
N ILE A 57 -21.74 16.42 -3.64
CA ILE A 57 -21.25 15.48 -4.65
C ILE A 57 -19.77 15.10 -4.41
N LEU A 58 -18.94 16.04 -3.91
CA LEU A 58 -17.59 15.74 -3.48
C LEU A 58 -17.55 14.78 -2.29
N GLY A 59 -18.46 14.95 -1.32
CA GLY A 59 -18.60 14.01 -0.20
C GLY A 59 -18.97 12.60 -0.68
N VAL A 60 -19.93 12.49 -1.60
CA VAL A 60 -20.29 11.21 -2.24
C VAL A 60 -19.09 10.60 -2.96
N HIS A 61 -18.35 11.40 -3.74
CA HIS A 61 -17.16 10.93 -4.45
C HIS A 61 -16.12 10.36 -3.49
N PHE A 62 -15.71 11.13 -2.47
CA PHE A 62 -14.70 10.66 -1.51
C PHE A 62 -15.19 9.46 -0.68
N GLY A 63 -16.49 9.38 -0.38
CA GLY A 63 -17.08 8.20 0.25
C GLY A 63 -17.03 6.97 -0.65
N ALA A 64 -17.43 7.10 -1.90
CA ALA A 64 -17.45 6.01 -2.86
C ALA A 64 -16.05 5.43 -3.14
N VAL A 65 -15.02 6.28 -3.20
CA VAL A 65 -13.62 5.85 -3.39
C VAL A 65 -12.88 5.65 -2.06
N THR A 66 -13.56 5.71 -0.93
CA THR A 66 -13.00 5.55 0.43
C THR A 66 -11.80 6.47 0.75
N ASN A 67 -11.80 7.70 0.20
CA ASN A 67 -10.71 8.67 0.31
C ASN A 67 -10.94 9.64 1.48
N THR A 68 -10.65 9.22 2.70
CA THR A 68 -10.75 10.07 3.91
C THR A 68 -9.79 11.27 3.91
N PRO A 69 -8.53 11.17 3.44
CA PRO A 69 -7.66 12.35 3.30
C PRO A 69 -8.25 13.42 2.36
N GLY A 70 -8.87 13.03 1.26
CA GLY A 70 -9.54 13.95 0.34
C GLY A 70 -10.74 14.66 0.98
N LEU A 71 -11.51 13.95 1.80
CA LEU A 71 -12.58 14.55 2.60
C LEU A 71 -12.03 15.65 3.52
N GLY A 72 -10.95 15.35 4.28
CA GLY A 72 -10.35 16.30 5.21
C GLY A 72 -9.81 17.56 4.52
N ALA A 73 -9.10 17.39 3.40
CA ALA A 73 -8.59 18.52 2.62
C ALA A 73 -9.71 19.41 2.05
N THR A 74 -10.81 18.80 1.60
CA THR A 74 -11.95 19.54 1.06
C THR A 74 -12.72 20.24 2.19
N GLN A 75 -12.88 19.61 3.35
CA GLN A 75 -13.50 20.25 4.51
C GLN A 75 -12.72 21.52 4.91
N GLU A 76 -11.41 21.42 5.01
CA GLU A 76 -10.56 22.57 5.33
C GLU A 76 -10.67 23.69 4.28
N ALA A 77 -10.69 23.32 2.99
CA ALA A 77 -10.90 24.31 1.93
C ALA A 77 -12.25 25.01 2.02
N LEU A 78 -13.33 24.29 2.33
CA LEU A 78 -14.65 24.87 2.54
C LEU A 78 -14.70 25.81 3.75
N ASP A 79 -14.02 25.44 4.84
CA ASP A 79 -13.91 26.26 6.05
C ASP A 79 -13.17 27.58 5.76
N VAL A 80 -12.06 27.53 5.01
CA VAL A 80 -11.31 28.71 4.56
C VAL A 80 -12.14 29.61 3.65
N MET A 81 -13.02 29.03 2.81
CA MET A 81 -13.93 29.78 1.94
C MET A 81 -15.16 30.33 2.68
N GLY A 82 -15.31 30.04 3.98
CA GLY A 82 -16.46 30.48 4.77
C GLY A 82 -17.77 29.81 4.39
N TYR A 83 -17.73 28.60 3.87
CA TYR A 83 -18.93 27.85 3.48
C TYR A 83 -19.79 27.53 4.69
N GLN A 84 -21.08 27.97 4.65
CA GLN A 84 -22.05 27.79 5.74
C GLN A 84 -23.14 26.75 5.40
N GLY A 85 -22.93 25.93 4.38
CA GLY A 85 -23.90 24.91 3.97
C GLY A 85 -23.75 23.59 4.74
N GLU A 86 -24.42 22.58 4.22
CA GLU A 86 -24.35 21.23 4.82
C GLU A 86 -22.93 20.66 4.84
N SER A 87 -22.66 19.90 5.89
CA SER A 87 -21.36 19.26 6.04
C SER A 87 -21.11 18.20 4.96
N ILE A 88 -19.99 18.31 4.27
CA ILE A 88 -19.52 17.32 3.29
C ILE A 88 -19.40 15.91 3.92
N ALA A 89 -19.14 15.83 5.24
CA ALA A 89 -19.01 14.58 5.97
C ALA A 89 -20.29 13.74 6.00
N VAL A 90 -21.47 14.37 5.93
CA VAL A 90 -22.76 13.66 5.88
C VAL A 90 -22.87 12.86 4.57
N ALA A 91 -22.63 13.52 3.45
CA ALA A 91 -22.66 12.87 2.13
C ALA A 91 -21.59 11.76 2.02
N TYR A 92 -20.40 11.99 2.57
CA TYR A 92 -19.34 10.99 2.69
C TYR A 92 -19.81 9.77 3.51
N ALA A 93 -20.38 9.99 4.69
CA ALA A 93 -20.82 8.91 5.57
C ALA A 93 -21.92 8.03 4.94
N CYS A 94 -22.79 8.63 4.13
CA CYS A 94 -23.80 7.87 3.38
C CYS A 94 -23.19 7.02 2.25
N ALA A 95 -22.19 7.53 1.54
CA ALA A 95 -21.59 6.84 0.39
C ALA A 95 -20.51 5.82 0.79
N TYR A 96 -19.80 6.04 1.89
CA TYR A 96 -18.66 5.23 2.30
C TYR A 96 -18.98 3.73 2.48
N PRO A 97 -20.04 3.32 3.19
CA PRO A 97 -20.38 1.90 3.33
C PRO A 97 -20.64 1.21 1.98
N LEU A 98 -21.31 1.92 1.07
CA LEU A 98 -21.58 1.43 -0.29
C LEU A 98 -20.28 1.31 -1.08
N GLY A 99 -19.35 2.25 -0.94
CA GLY A 99 -18.02 2.19 -1.55
C GLY A 99 -17.23 0.96 -1.12
N VAL A 100 -17.22 0.66 0.18
CA VAL A 100 -16.55 -0.55 0.73
C VAL A 100 -17.18 -1.83 0.17
N VAL A 101 -18.51 -1.93 0.22
CA VAL A 101 -19.23 -3.10 -0.29
C VAL A 101 -19.00 -3.26 -1.79
N ALA A 102 -19.06 -2.18 -2.57
CA ALA A 102 -18.82 -2.19 -4.01
C ALA A 102 -17.39 -2.65 -4.34
N THR A 103 -16.40 -2.22 -3.57
CA THR A 103 -15.00 -2.66 -3.75
C THR A 103 -14.86 -4.16 -3.50
N ILE A 104 -15.43 -4.69 -2.42
CA ILE A 104 -15.39 -6.12 -2.11
C ILE A 104 -16.09 -6.93 -3.20
N LEU A 105 -17.28 -6.50 -3.61
CA LEU A 105 -18.04 -7.18 -4.66
C LEU A 105 -17.32 -7.14 -6.01
N SER A 106 -16.66 -6.03 -6.35
CA SER A 106 -15.89 -5.91 -7.59
C SER A 106 -14.70 -6.86 -7.60
N LEU A 107 -13.96 -7.01 -6.49
CA LEU A 107 -12.87 -7.98 -6.37
C LEU A 107 -13.37 -9.42 -6.51
N ILE A 108 -14.49 -9.75 -5.87
CA ILE A 108 -15.12 -11.06 -6.01
C ILE A 108 -15.56 -11.29 -7.46
N ALA A 109 -16.20 -10.31 -8.09
CA ALA A 109 -16.64 -10.40 -9.49
C ALA A 109 -15.46 -10.58 -10.45
N LEU A 110 -14.38 -9.82 -10.28
CA LEU A 110 -13.15 -9.95 -11.07
C LEU A 110 -12.54 -11.35 -10.93
N ARG A 111 -12.49 -11.89 -9.72
CA ARG A 111 -11.99 -13.25 -9.48
C ARG A 111 -12.77 -14.29 -10.28
N TYR A 112 -14.11 -14.20 -10.27
CA TYR A 112 -14.95 -15.14 -11.05
C TYR A 112 -14.86 -14.90 -12.56
N LEU A 113 -14.82 -13.64 -12.98
CA LEU A 113 -14.75 -13.26 -14.40
C LEU A 113 -13.44 -13.72 -15.05
N PHE A 114 -12.32 -13.57 -14.35
CA PHE A 114 -10.99 -13.96 -14.83
C PHE A 114 -10.59 -15.38 -14.41
N SER A 115 -11.47 -16.12 -13.71
CA SER A 115 -11.21 -17.49 -13.22
C SER A 115 -9.87 -17.62 -12.49
N VAL A 116 -9.50 -16.59 -11.68
CA VAL A 116 -8.22 -16.56 -10.98
C VAL A 116 -8.19 -17.64 -9.91
N ASP A 117 -7.28 -18.61 -10.05
CA ASP A 117 -6.98 -19.59 -9.01
C ASP A 117 -5.92 -19.01 -8.05
N LEU A 118 -6.40 -18.59 -6.87
CA LEU A 118 -5.54 -17.98 -5.84
C LEU A 118 -4.42 -18.93 -5.38
N LYS A 119 -4.63 -20.25 -5.44
CA LYS A 119 -3.60 -21.22 -5.00
C LYS A 119 -2.46 -21.32 -6.01
N GLU A 120 -2.78 -21.22 -7.29
CA GLU A 120 -1.77 -21.26 -8.35
C GLU A 120 -0.97 -19.96 -8.39
N GLU A 121 -1.64 -18.82 -8.16
CA GLU A 121 -1.00 -17.52 -8.11
C GLU A 121 -0.10 -17.36 -6.87
N ASP A 122 -0.57 -17.83 -5.70
CA ASP A 122 0.22 -17.85 -4.46
C ASP A 122 1.49 -18.71 -4.62
N LYS A 123 1.37 -19.84 -5.31
CA LYS A 123 2.51 -20.70 -5.63
C LYS A 123 3.50 -20.02 -6.59
N ARG A 124 3.02 -19.30 -7.60
CA ARG A 124 3.86 -18.53 -8.52
C ARG A 124 4.63 -17.43 -7.79
N LEU A 125 3.96 -16.69 -6.91
CA LEU A 125 4.60 -15.64 -6.10
C LEU A 125 5.69 -16.23 -5.19
N LEU A 126 5.45 -17.37 -4.55
CA LEU A 126 6.44 -18.06 -3.75
C LEU A 126 7.64 -18.57 -4.57
N ASP A 127 7.38 -19.04 -5.78
CA ASP A 127 8.42 -19.49 -6.70
C ASP A 127 9.26 -18.30 -7.23
N GLU A 128 8.63 -17.16 -7.53
CA GLU A 128 9.29 -15.92 -7.94
C GLU A 128 10.12 -15.31 -6.80
N GLU A 129 9.60 -15.28 -5.59
CA GLU A 129 10.33 -14.83 -4.39
C GLU A 129 11.54 -15.71 -4.11
N SER A 130 11.41 -17.01 -4.28
CA SER A 130 12.48 -17.99 -4.14
C SER A 130 13.53 -17.83 -5.24
N ALA A 131 13.13 -17.56 -6.47
CA ALA A 131 14.02 -17.32 -7.61
C ALA A 131 14.75 -15.97 -7.51
N ALA A 132 14.11 -14.94 -6.98
CA ALA A 132 14.73 -13.63 -6.76
C ALA A 132 15.76 -13.60 -5.61
N ASN A 133 15.93 -14.71 -4.89
CA ASN A 133 16.87 -14.87 -3.77
C ASN A 133 16.73 -13.78 -2.68
N THR A 134 15.53 -13.20 -2.57
CA THR A 134 15.26 -12.03 -1.72
C THR A 134 14.68 -12.43 -0.37
N ALA A 135 14.13 -13.63 -0.24
CA ALA A 135 13.62 -14.13 1.03
C ALA A 135 14.78 -14.49 1.97
N PRO A 136 14.81 -13.97 3.20
CA PRO A 136 15.84 -14.35 4.16
C PRO A 136 15.68 -15.82 4.53
N ILE A 137 16.70 -16.62 4.21
CA ILE A 137 16.76 -18.03 4.62
C ILE A 137 17.32 -18.09 6.03
N TYR A 138 16.57 -18.66 6.96
CA TYR A 138 17.03 -18.88 8.33
C TYR A 138 17.75 -20.21 8.42
N PHE A 139 18.98 -20.18 8.91
CA PHE A 139 19.73 -21.41 9.21
C PHE A 139 20.56 -21.23 10.48
N GLN A 140 20.79 -22.32 11.17
CA GLN A 140 21.67 -22.37 12.32
C GLN A 140 23.04 -22.88 11.85
N LEU A 141 24.06 -22.16 12.25
CA LEU A 141 25.47 -22.53 11.93
C LEU A 141 26.21 -22.77 13.21
N GLU A 142 26.99 -23.84 13.24
CA GLU A 142 28.00 -24.10 14.26
C GLU A 142 29.37 -23.68 13.72
N LEU A 143 30.06 -22.81 14.46
CA LEU A 143 31.39 -22.35 14.13
C LEU A 143 32.40 -23.43 14.54
N GLN A 144 32.94 -24.16 13.57
CA GLN A 144 34.00 -25.16 13.79
C GLN A 144 35.38 -24.62 13.45
N ASN A 145 35.49 -23.45 12.84
CA ASN A 145 36.75 -22.87 12.43
C ASN A 145 37.35 -21.97 13.51
N THR A 146 38.37 -22.42 14.18
CA THR A 146 39.11 -21.71 15.23
C THR A 146 39.71 -20.37 14.77
N ARG A 147 39.88 -20.13 13.45
CA ARG A 147 40.33 -18.85 12.91
C ARG A 147 39.27 -17.74 13.01
N LEU A 148 38.04 -18.10 13.29
CA LEU A 148 36.93 -17.15 13.48
C LEU A 148 36.70 -16.85 14.97
N GLU A 149 37.49 -17.44 15.85
CA GLU A 149 37.38 -17.19 17.28
C GLU A 149 37.93 -15.80 17.61
N GLY A 150 37.15 -15.01 18.38
CA GLY A 150 37.51 -13.66 18.78
C GLY A 150 37.32 -12.57 17.72
N ILE A 151 36.87 -12.89 16.53
CA ILE A 151 36.52 -11.86 15.51
C ILE A 151 35.07 -11.37 15.65
N THR A 152 34.85 -10.15 15.24
CA THR A 152 33.49 -9.58 15.23
C THR A 152 32.67 -10.15 14.07
N ILE A 153 31.32 -10.13 14.21
CA ILE A 153 30.38 -10.53 13.14
C ILE A 153 30.62 -9.71 11.87
N HIS A 154 31.04 -8.46 12.02
CA HIS A 154 31.36 -7.59 10.89
C HIS A 154 32.60 -8.09 10.11
N GLU A 155 33.63 -8.52 10.80
CA GLU A 155 34.83 -9.08 10.20
C GLU A 155 34.56 -10.46 9.58
N ALA A 156 33.77 -11.31 10.25
CA ALA A 156 33.32 -12.58 9.73
C ALA A 156 32.54 -12.39 8.40
N ARG A 157 31.66 -11.41 8.31
CA ARG A 157 30.95 -11.06 7.08
C ARG A 157 31.90 -10.71 5.93
N ARG A 158 32.95 -9.96 6.23
CA ARG A 158 33.99 -9.56 5.26
C ARG A 158 34.81 -10.73 4.76
N LEU A 159 35.12 -11.69 5.64
CA LEU A 159 35.87 -12.91 5.29
C LEU A 159 35.03 -13.88 4.45
N VAL A 160 33.74 -14.02 4.75
CA VAL A 160 32.83 -14.90 4.01
C VAL A 160 32.46 -14.34 2.63
N GLY A 161 32.56 -13.01 2.43
CA GLY A 161 32.23 -12.36 1.17
C GLY A 161 30.74 -12.37 0.81
N ARG A 162 29.87 -12.70 1.76
CA ARG A 162 28.40 -12.70 1.60
C ARG A 162 27.74 -11.89 2.71
N SER A 163 26.67 -11.18 2.37
CA SER A 163 25.89 -10.48 3.37
C SER A 163 24.96 -11.46 4.09
N PHE A 164 25.05 -11.52 5.39
CA PHE A 164 24.11 -12.24 6.28
C PHE A 164 23.81 -11.38 7.50
N ILE A 165 22.65 -11.62 8.11
CA ILE A 165 22.25 -10.97 9.35
C ILE A 165 22.31 -12.03 10.46
N CYS A 166 23.16 -11.81 11.45
CA CYS A 166 23.20 -12.65 12.64
C CYS A 166 22.18 -12.09 13.64
N SER A 167 21.14 -12.85 13.93
CA SER A 167 20.08 -12.43 14.86
C SER A 167 20.37 -12.87 16.30
N ARG A 168 21.11 -13.98 16.49
CA ARG A 168 21.46 -14.52 17.81
C ARG A 168 22.76 -15.29 17.74
N VAL A 169 23.58 -15.15 18.78
CA VAL A 169 24.79 -15.94 19.00
C VAL A 169 24.63 -16.74 20.28
N LEU A 170 24.81 -18.05 20.20
CA LEU A 170 24.86 -18.92 21.37
C LEU A 170 26.34 -19.20 21.69
N HIS A 171 26.81 -18.77 22.85
CA HIS A 171 28.13 -19.01 23.35
C HIS A 171 28.05 -19.50 24.80
N GLU A 172 28.65 -20.67 25.11
CA GLU A 172 28.65 -21.28 26.45
C GLU A 172 27.27 -21.32 27.14
N GLY A 173 26.22 -21.61 26.38
CA GLY A 173 24.84 -21.67 26.90
C GLY A 173 24.15 -20.32 27.09
N THR A 174 24.81 -19.20 26.80
CA THR A 174 24.24 -17.85 26.86
C THR A 174 23.91 -17.36 25.45
N ILE A 175 22.69 -16.83 25.29
CA ILE A 175 22.24 -16.27 24.01
C ILE A 175 22.41 -14.74 24.08
N SER A 176 23.19 -14.21 23.14
CA SER A 176 23.32 -12.77 22.91
C SER A 176 22.71 -12.37 21.57
N SER A 177 22.08 -11.21 21.52
CA SER A 177 21.40 -10.64 20.33
C SER A 177 22.03 -9.30 19.95
#